data_877681423b016d4f6a48528707d54006
#
_entry.id   877681423b016d4f6a48528707d54006
#
_cell.length_a   1.000
_cell.length_b   1.000
_cell.length_c   1.000
_cell.angle_alpha   90.00
_cell.angle_beta   90.00
_cell.angle_gamma   90.00
#
_symmetry.space_group_name_H-M   'P 1'
#
loop_
_entity.id
_entity.type
_entity.pdbx_description
1 polymer ?
#
loop_
_entity_poly.entity_id
_entity_poly.type
_entity_poly.pdbx_seq_one_letter_code
_entity_poly.pdbx_strand_id
1 'polypeptide(L)'
;MQPKFDKNLLPIAFDLDKEYLFEQALKRPRKKFYFEGKERSDYYYAPYEPEFLKKYIQEAFGLKGRWNMKFVYLPASGKLDWHIDKGTKCSINLVINNSRAQVEYRDRRYDYTSAILDTSKEHRVVNLAGERILFKVSCWDMTYDELCNIFINKFVK
;
A
#
# COMPACT_ATOMS: atom_id res chain seq x y z
N MET A 1 -14.32 -1.72 -23.91
CA MET A 1 -15.07 -2.14 -22.72
C MET A 1 -14.65 -1.32 -21.52
N GLN A 2 -15.60 -0.82 -20.74
CA GLN A 2 -15.31 -0.06 -19.53
C GLN A 2 -14.63 -0.96 -18.50
N PRO A 3 -13.57 -0.50 -17.81
CA PRO A 3 -13.02 -1.27 -16.71
C PRO A 3 -14.06 -1.45 -15.61
N LYS A 4 -14.03 -2.63 -14.95
CA LYS A 4 -14.98 -2.98 -13.88
C LYS A 4 -14.55 -2.45 -12.52
N PHE A 5 -13.60 -1.54 -12.47
CA PHE A 5 -13.04 -1.00 -11.24
C PHE A 5 -12.67 0.47 -11.44
N ASP A 6 -12.52 1.17 -10.33
CA ASP A 6 -12.08 2.56 -10.34
C ASP A 6 -10.66 2.68 -10.92
N LYS A 7 -10.38 3.77 -11.62
CA LYS A 7 -9.12 3.99 -12.32
C LYS A 7 -7.91 4.23 -11.41
N ASN A 8 -8.11 4.54 -10.14
CA ASN A 8 -7.04 4.89 -9.21
C ASN A 8 -6.88 3.90 -8.07
N LEU A 9 -7.97 3.35 -7.58
CA LEU A 9 -7.98 2.55 -6.36
C LEU A 9 -9.11 1.54 -6.38
N LEU A 10 -8.80 0.29 -6.08
CA LEU A 10 -9.78 -0.78 -5.93
C LEU A 10 -9.80 -1.25 -4.47
N PRO A 11 -10.88 -0.98 -3.71
CA PRO A 11 -11.02 -1.58 -2.39
C PRO A 11 -11.10 -3.11 -2.52
N ILE A 12 -10.41 -3.81 -1.63
CA ILE A 12 -10.39 -5.26 -1.62
C ILE A 12 -10.66 -5.79 -0.22
N ALA A 13 -11.30 -6.96 -0.15
CA ALA A 13 -11.37 -7.76 1.07
C ALA A 13 -10.21 -8.75 1.02
N PHE A 14 -9.42 -8.79 2.10
CA PHE A 14 -8.19 -9.57 2.06
C PHE A 14 -7.90 -10.06 3.46
N ASP A 15 -7.84 -11.38 3.56
CA ASP A 15 -7.84 -12.08 4.84
C ASP A 15 -6.42 -12.22 5.38
N LEU A 16 -5.99 -11.22 6.15
CA LEU A 16 -4.75 -11.26 6.90
C LEU A 16 -5.04 -10.90 8.35
N ASP A 17 -4.27 -11.50 9.25
CA ASP A 17 -4.37 -11.23 10.69
C ASP A 17 -3.75 -9.86 11.00
N LYS A 18 -4.59 -8.85 11.10
CA LYS A 18 -4.16 -7.47 11.35
C LYS A 18 -3.49 -7.31 12.72
N GLU A 19 -3.96 -8.02 13.74
CA GLU A 19 -3.36 -7.96 15.09
C GLU A 19 -1.93 -8.49 15.06
N TYR A 20 -1.72 -9.61 14.40
CA TYR A 20 -0.40 -10.18 14.25
C TYR A 20 0.53 -9.23 13.50
N LEU A 21 0.06 -8.66 12.39
CA LEU A 21 0.86 -7.72 11.61
C LEU A 21 1.19 -6.46 12.41
N PHE A 22 0.23 -5.97 13.18
CA PHE A 22 0.44 -4.79 14.02
C PHE A 22 1.51 -5.05 15.09
N GLU A 23 1.48 -6.21 15.76
CA GLU A 23 2.51 -6.61 16.70
C GLU A 23 3.89 -6.67 16.04
N GLN A 24 3.98 -7.24 14.85
CA GLN A 24 5.24 -7.31 14.12
C GLN A 24 5.73 -5.92 13.73
N ALA A 25 4.83 -5.03 13.32
CA ALA A 25 5.18 -3.66 12.96
C ALA A 25 5.78 -2.90 14.14
N LEU A 26 5.23 -3.09 15.34
CA LEU A 26 5.73 -2.42 16.55
C LEU A 26 7.11 -2.91 16.99
N LYS A 27 7.46 -4.13 16.64
CA LYS A 27 8.76 -4.75 17.01
C LYS A 27 9.89 -4.40 16.06
N ARG A 28 9.59 -3.86 14.87
CA ARG A 28 10.60 -3.62 13.85
C ARG A 28 11.26 -2.27 14.02
N PRO A 29 12.59 -2.18 13.82
CA PRO A 29 13.26 -0.88 13.78
C PRO A 29 12.80 -0.12 12.54
N ARG A 30 12.37 1.12 12.76
CA ARG A 30 11.89 1.98 11.70
C ARG A 30 13.04 2.71 11.04
N LYS A 31 13.05 2.72 9.71
CA LYS A 31 14.04 3.43 8.90
C LYS A 31 13.39 4.65 8.28
N LYS A 32 14.11 5.76 8.21
CA LYS A 32 13.63 6.96 7.54
C LYS A 32 13.63 6.74 6.04
N PHE A 33 12.60 7.25 5.39
CA PHE A 33 12.49 7.16 3.95
C PHE A 33 13.21 8.33 3.29
N TYR A 34 14.01 8.05 2.27
CA TYR A 34 14.71 9.04 1.48
C TYR A 34 14.08 9.13 0.09
N PHE A 35 13.73 10.35 -0.30
CA PHE A 35 13.17 10.61 -1.62
C PHE A 35 14.06 11.62 -2.34
N GLU A 36 14.55 11.28 -3.53
CA GLU A 36 15.49 12.11 -4.29
C GLU A 36 16.73 12.50 -3.48
N GLY A 37 17.25 11.59 -2.67
CA GLY A 37 18.42 11.82 -1.84
C GLY A 37 18.18 12.66 -0.59
N LYS A 38 16.93 13.05 -0.32
CA LYS A 38 16.55 13.83 0.86
C LYS A 38 15.79 12.97 1.86
N GLU A 39 16.07 13.17 3.14
CA GLU A 39 15.36 12.49 4.21
C GLU A 39 13.94 13.02 4.33
N ARG A 40 12.96 12.08 4.39
CA ARG A 40 11.57 12.40 4.68
C ARG A 40 11.34 12.13 6.18
N SER A 41 11.35 13.18 6.97
CA SER A 41 11.24 13.07 8.42
C SER A 41 9.88 12.57 8.90
N ASP A 42 8.86 12.68 8.08
CA ASP A 42 7.48 12.31 8.38
C ASP A 42 7.08 10.95 7.80
N TYR A 43 8.05 10.16 7.32
CA TYR A 43 7.76 8.89 6.65
C TYR A 43 8.81 7.85 7.02
N TYR A 44 8.35 6.71 7.52
CA TYR A 44 9.23 5.63 7.97
C TYR A 44 8.78 4.31 7.38
N TYR A 45 9.70 3.38 7.27
CA TYR A 45 9.38 2.04 6.78
C TYR A 45 10.22 0.98 7.49
N ALA A 46 9.76 -0.28 7.44
CA ALA A 46 10.51 -1.44 7.91
C ALA A 46 10.24 -2.62 6.97
N PRO A 47 11.26 -3.16 6.31
CA PRO A 47 11.08 -4.36 5.49
C PRO A 47 10.53 -5.51 6.33
N TYR A 48 9.60 -6.29 5.77
CA TYR A 48 9.02 -7.43 6.44
C TYR A 48 8.63 -8.47 5.40
N GLU A 49 9.46 -9.51 5.23
CA GLU A 49 9.31 -10.47 4.15
C GLU A 49 9.47 -11.92 4.63
N PRO A 50 8.67 -12.39 5.61
CA PRO A 50 8.75 -13.80 6.02
C PRO A 50 8.25 -14.71 4.89
N GLU A 51 8.86 -15.86 4.73
CA GLU A 51 8.57 -16.77 3.61
C GLU A 51 7.11 -17.21 3.57
N PHE A 52 6.49 -17.48 4.73
CA PHE A 52 5.09 -17.90 4.75
C PHE A 52 4.17 -16.83 4.18
N LEU A 53 4.47 -15.55 4.46
CA LEU A 53 3.64 -14.44 4.00
C LEU A 53 3.89 -14.15 2.53
N LYS A 54 5.14 -14.24 2.07
CA LYS A 54 5.46 -14.11 0.65
C LYS A 54 4.70 -15.13 -0.18
N LYS A 55 4.69 -16.39 0.28
CA LYS A 55 3.97 -17.46 -0.39
C LYS A 55 2.47 -17.19 -0.43
N TYR A 56 1.89 -16.75 0.69
CA TYR A 56 0.48 -16.41 0.77
C TYR A 56 0.11 -15.29 -0.21
N ILE A 57 0.89 -14.21 -0.22
CA ILE A 57 0.66 -13.06 -1.10
C ILE A 57 0.79 -13.48 -2.58
N GLN A 58 1.82 -14.27 -2.89
CA GLN A 58 2.02 -14.76 -4.26
C GLN A 58 0.84 -15.60 -4.74
N GLU A 59 0.35 -16.50 -3.90
CA GLU A 59 -0.81 -17.33 -4.24
C GLU A 59 -2.10 -16.52 -4.36
N ALA A 60 -2.28 -15.54 -3.48
CA ALA A 60 -3.49 -14.71 -3.47
C ALA A 60 -3.57 -13.77 -4.66
N PHE A 61 -2.46 -13.17 -5.07
CA PHE A 61 -2.46 -12.10 -6.07
C PHE A 61 -1.77 -12.44 -7.38
N GLY A 62 -1.05 -13.56 -7.46
CA GLY A 62 -0.36 -13.95 -8.69
C GLY A 62 0.65 -12.93 -9.16
N LEU A 63 1.43 -12.35 -8.25
CA LEU A 63 2.37 -11.29 -8.56
C LEU A 63 3.47 -11.77 -9.50
N LYS A 64 3.85 -10.93 -10.44
CA LYS A 64 4.90 -11.21 -11.43
C LYS A 64 6.04 -10.21 -11.25
N GLY A 65 7.26 -10.69 -11.54
CA GLY A 65 8.44 -9.85 -11.51
C GLY A 65 8.83 -9.40 -10.10
N ARG A 66 9.31 -8.17 -10.01
CA ARG A 66 9.82 -7.62 -8.75
C ARG A 66 8.70 -7.05 -7.90
N TRP A 67 8.68 -7.44 -6.64
CA TRP A 67 7.78 -6.88 -5.63
C TRP A 67 8.40 -7.08 -4.25
N ASN A 68 8.00 -6.26 -3.29
CA ASN A 68 8.44 -6.41 -1.92
C ASN A 68 7.31 -6.12 -0.94
N MET A 69 7.55 -6.47 0.33
CA MET A 69 6.62 -6.21 1.42
C MET A 69 7.32 -5.42 2.51
N LYS A 70 6.59 -4.51 3.14
CA LYS A 70 7.12 -3.68 4.22
C LYS A 70 5.99 -3.12 5.07
N PHE A 71 6.35 -2.67 6.26
CA PHE A 71 5.49 -1.78 7.03
C PHE A 71 5.85 -0.34 6.67
N VAL A 72 4.85 0.52 6.64
CA VAL A 72 4.99 1.95 6.40
C VAL A 72 4.34 2.69 7.55
N TYR A 73 5.05 3.65 8.11
CA TYR A 73 4.61 4.41 9.29
C TYR A 73 4.53 5.89 8.94
N LEU A 74 3.36 6.49 9.14
CA LEU A 74 3.17 7.93 8.99
C LEU A 74 2.71 8.49 10.34
N PRO A 75 3.51 9.36 11.00
CA PRO A 75 3.13 9.93 12.29
C PRO A 75 1.81 10.69 12.24
N ALA A 76 1.18 10.88 13.40
CA ALA A 76 -0.12 11.54 13.51
C ALA A 76 -0.15 12.93 12.86
N SER A 77 0.94 13.69 12.98
CA SER A 77 1.07 15.01 12.37
C SER A 77 1.67 14.96 10.97
N GLY A 78 2.06 13.76 10.51
CA GLY A 78 2.76 13.60 9.25
C GLY A 78 1.81 13.65 8.06
N LYS A 79 2.36 14.04 6.93
CA LYS A 79 1.65 13.97 5.65
C LYS A 79 2.67 13.61 4.57
N LEU A 80 2.18 12.99 3.54
CA LEU A 80 2.96 12.69 2.36
C LEU A 80 2.39 13.52 1.22
N ASP A 81 3.15 14.51 0.78
CA ASP A 81 2.70 15.47 -0.22
C ASP A 81 2.62 14.86 -1.63
N TRP A 82 2.12 15.61 -2.59
CA TRP A 82 1.96 15.15 -3.97
C TRP A 82 3.25 14.54 -4.52
N HIS A 83 3.16 13.31 -4.99
CA HIS A 83 4.30 12.56 -5.52
C HIS A 83 3.84 11.41 -6.40
N ILE A 84 4.78 10.87 -7.15
CA ILE A 84 4.64 9.60 -7.87
C ILE A 84 5.66 8.66 -7.22
N ASP A 85 5.25 7.44 -6.89
CA ASP A 85 6.18 6.45 -6.35
C ASP A 85 7.20 6.09 -7.42
N LYS A 86 8.48 6.29 -7.10
CA LYS A 86 9.54 6.09 -8.07
C LYS A 86 9.72 4.61 -8.40
N GLY A 87 9.40 4.25 -9.65
CA GLY A 87 9.58 2.91 -10.17
C GLY A 87 8.45 1.94 -9.90
N THR A 88 7.67 2.11 -8.83
CA THR A 88 6.54 1.22 -8.57
C THR A 88 5.34 1.62 -9.42
N LYS A 89 4.65 0.62 -9.94
CA LYS A 89 3.47 0.83 -10.79
C LYS A 89 2.17 0.70 -10.03
N CYS A 90 2.15 -0.13 -8.99
CA CYS A 90 0.98 -0.30 -8.13
C CYS A 90 1.40 -0.84 -6.77
N SER A 91 0.48 -0.79 -5.81
CA SER A 91 0.69 -1.37 -4.49
C SER A 91 -0.60 -1.98 -3.96
N ILE A 92 -0.43 -2.92 -3.02
CA ILE A 92 -1.52 -3.44 -2.20
C ILE A 92 -1.28 -2.90 -0.80
N ASN A 93 -2.22 -2.15 -0.27
CA ASN A 93 -2.11 -1.53 1.04
C ASN A 93 -3.16 -2.08 1.99
N LEU A 94 -2.73 -2.42 3.19
CA LEU A 94 -3.61 -2.83 4.28
C LEU A 94 -3.32 -1.94 5.48
N VAL A 95 -4.32 -1.17 5.93
CA VAL A 95 -4.21 -0.36 7.15
C VAL A 95 -4.38 -1.31 8.34
N ILE A 96 -3.36 -1.40 9.20
CA ILE A 96 -3.34 -2.41 10.26
C ILE A 96 -3.61 -1.86 11.67
N ASN A 97 -3.82 -0.55 11.78
CA ASN A 97 -4.20 0.09 13.05
C ASN A 97 -5.46 0.94 12.86
N ASN A 98 -5.95 1.55 13.93
CA ASN A 98 -7.19 2.34 13.93
C ASN A 98 -6.98 3.79 13.50
N SER A 99 -6.06 4.02 12.57
CA SER A 99 -5.83 5.37 12.05
C SER A 99 -6.82 5.71 10.94
N ARG A 100 -7.02 7.01 10.74
CA ARG A 100 -7.79 7.51 9.62
C ARG A 100 -6.90 8.37 8.75
N ALA A 101 -6.82 8.02 7.49
CA ALA A 101 -6.07 8.78 6.51
C ALA A 101 -6.78 8.67 5.18
N GLN A 102 -6.57 9.66 4.32
CA GLN A 102 -7.12 9.67 2.98
C GLN A 102 -5.98 9.71 1.97
N VAL A 103 -6.14 8.98 0.87
CA VAL A 103 -5.28 9.15 -0.29
C VAL A 103 -6.03 10.02 -1.30
N GLU A 104 -5.36 11.06 -1.78
CA GLU A 104 -5.90 11.93 -2.81
C GLU A 104 -5.15 11.73 -4.12
N TYR A 105 -5.91 11.56 -5.19
CA TYR A 105 -5.46 11.72 -6.56
C TYR A 105 -5.92 13.09 -7.05
N ARG A 106 -5.43 13.57 -8.16
CA ARG A 106 -5.81 14.91 -8.65
C ARG A 106 -7.31 15.08 -8.90
N ASP A 107 -7.99 13.97 -9.20
CA ASP A 107 -9.41 13.99 -9.54
C ASP A 107 -10.32 13.45 -8.44
N ARG A 108 -9.79 12.81 -7.40
CA ARG A 108 -10.62 12.15 -6.39
C ARG A 108 -9.86 11.84 -5.11
N ARG A 109 -10.60 11.78 -4.01
CA ARG A 109 -10.12 11.42 -2.68
C ARG A 109 -10.74 10.10 -2.24
N TYR A 110 -9.97 9.26 -1.54
CA TYR A 110 -10.41 7.94 -1.10
C TYR A 110 -10.09 7.69 0.36
N ASP A 111 -11.04 7.03 1.05
CA ASP A 111 -10.80 6.32 2.30
C ASP A 111 -10.72 4.83 2.00
N TYR A 112 -9.85 4.09 2.69
CA TYR A 112 -9.79 2.66 2.53
C TYR A 112 -9.18 1.98 3.77
N THR A 113 -9.48 0.70 3.96
CA THR A 113 -8.80 -0.16 4.94
C THR A 113 -7.89 -1.15 4.23
N SER A 114 -8.28 -1.65 3.08
CA SER A 114 -7.41 -2.44 2.20
C SER A 114 -7.77 -2.14 0.75
N ALA A 115 -6.76 -1.99 -0.08
CA ALA A 115 -6.98 -1.60 -1.48
C ALA A 115 -5.75 -1.88 -2.34
N ILE A 116 -6.01 -2.01 -3.63
CA ILE A 116 -4.97 -1.93 -4.66
C ILE A 116 -4.95 -0.48 -5.14
N LEU A 117 -3.77 0.12 -5.20
CA LEU A 117 -3.58 1.52 -5.59
C LEU A 117 -2.69 1.65 -6.82
N ASP A 118 -3.03 2.60 -7.68
CA ASP A 118 -2.15 3.00 -8.77
C ASP A 118 -1.13 4.00 -8.25
N THR A 119 0.10 3.55 -8.00
CA THR A 119 1.18 4.39 -7.49
C THR A 119 1.97 5.09 -8.59
N SER A 120 1.64 4.82 -9.85
CA SER A 120 2.26 5.48 -11.00
C SER A 120 1.68 6.85 -11.30
N LYS A 121 0.54 7.17 -10.69
CA LYS A 121 -0.12 8.48 -10.82
C LYS A 121 0.20 9.36 -9.62
N GLU A 122 0.17 10.66 -9.84
CA GLU A 122 0.39 11.63 -8.76
C GLU A 122 -0.67 11.51 -7.68
N HIS A 123 -0.24 11.35 -6.45
CA HIS A 123 -1.12 11.19 -5.29
C HIS A 123 -0.46 11.73 -4.03
N ARG A 124 -1.28 11.93 -2.99
CA ARG A 124 -0.79 12.34 -1.67
C ARG A 124 -1.58 11.66 -0.56
N VAL A 125 -1.03 11.65 0.65
CA VAL A 125 -1.69 11.11 1.83
C VAL A 125 -1.93 12.22 2.82
N VAL A 126 -3.18 12.33 3.28
CA VAL A 126 -3.60 13.29 4.31
C VAL A 126 -4.02 12.50 5.53
N ASN A 127 -3.26 12.64 6.63
CA ASN A 127 -3.55 11.96 7.88
C ASN A 127 -4.63 12.75 8.64
N LEU A 128 -5.72 12.08 8.99
CA LEU A 128 -6.84 12.71 9.68
C LEU A 128 -6.77 12.55 11.20
N ALA A 129 -6.30 11.39 11.68
CA ALA A 129 -6.21 11.11 13.10
C ALA A 129 -5.27 9.93 13.35
N GLY A 130 -4.37 10.09 14.33
CA GLY A 130 -3.49 9.03 14.77
C GLY A 130 -2.35 8.68 13.82
N GLU A 131 -1.41 7.89 14.31
CA GLU A 131 -0.34 7.34 13.47
C GLU A 131 -0.94 6.32 12.51
N ARG A 132 -0.56 6.40 11.25
CA ARG A 132 -1.02 5.47 10.23
C ARG A 132 0.05 4.41 10.00
N ILE A 133 -0.31 3.15 10.20
CA ILE A 133 0.58 2.01 9.96
C ILE A 133 -0.03 1.14 8.88
N LEU A 134 0.73 0.91 7.82
CA LEU A 134 0.34 0.06 6.69
C LEU A 134 1.20 -1.18 6.63
N PHE A 135 0.60 -2.29 6.22
CA PHE A 135 1.32 -3.35 5.54
C PHE A 135 1.19 -3.09 4.04
N LYS A 136 2.31 -2.97 3.35
CA LYS A 136 2.34 -2.56 1.94
C LYS A 136 3.11 -3.54 1.08
N VAL A 137 2.49 -3.96 -0.02
CA VAL A 137 3.15 -4.74 -1.07
C VAL A 137 3.35 -3.81 -2.26
N SER A 138 4.60 -3.56 -2.63
CA SER A 138 4.94 -2.67 -3.76
C SER A 138 5.34 -3.51 -4.97
N CYS A 139 4.80 -3.16 -6.14
CA CYS A 139 5.03 -3.89 -7.39
C CYS A 139 5.70 -3.00 -8.43
N TRP A 140 6.79 -3.46 -9.02
CA TRP A 140 7.54 -2.75 -10.05
C TRP A 140 7.19 -3.19 -11.47
N ASP A 141 6.80 -4.46 -11.63
CA ASP A 141 6.66 -5.07 -12.96
C ASP A 141 5.21 -5.41 -13.33
N MET A 142 4.25 -5.00 -12.50
CA MET A 142 2.83 -5.13 -12.79
C MET A 142 2.16 -3.78 -12.73
N THR A 143 1.28 -3.51 -13.68
CA THR A 143 0.47 -2.29 -13.65
C THR A 143 -0.72 -2.45 -12.73
N TYR A 144 -1.32 -1.35 -12.33
CA TYR A 144 -2.55 -1.33 -11.57
C TYR A 144 -3.66 -2.13 -12.26
N ASP A 145 -3.85 -1.90 -13.56
CA ASP A 145 -4.89 -2.60 -14.32
C ASP A 145 -4.68 -4.11 -14.36
N GLU A 146 -3.43 -4.54 -14.56
CA GLU A 146 -3.10 -5.97 -14.55
C GLU A 146 -3.44 -6.62 -13.21
N LEU A 147 -3.03 -5.99 -12.12
CA LEU A 147 -3.26 -6.53 -10.78
C LEU A 147 -4.75 -6.54 -10.43
N CYS A 148 -5.47 -5.48 -10.74
CA CYS A 148 -6.92 -5.42 -10.52
C CYS A 148 -7.66 -6.51 -11.31
N ASN A 149 -7.27 -6.73 -12.55
CA ASN A 149 -7.90 -7.78 -13.37
C ASN A 149 -7.65 -9.17 -12.80
N ILE A 150 -6.43 -9.44 -12.33
CA ILE A 150 -6.13 -10.74 -11.70
C ILE A 150 -6.97 -10.93 -10.44
N PHE A 151 -7.04 -9.91 -9.60
CA PHE A 151 -7.83 -9.98 -8.37
C PHE A 151 -9.32 -10.20 -8.65
N ILE A 152 -9.89 -9.45 -9.58
CA ILE A 152 -11.31 -9.55 -9.93
C ILE A 152 -11.61 -10.95 -10.49
N ASN A 153 -10.77 -11.47 -11.36
CA ASN A 153 -10.95 -12.79 -11.95
C ASN A 153 -10.84 -13.93 -10.92
N LYS A 154 -10.07 -13.72 -9.86
CA LYS A 154 -9.85 -14.73 -8.82
C LYS A 154 -10.91 -14.71 -7.73
N PHE A 155 -11.32 -13.52 -7.28
CA PHE A 155 -12.12 -13.34 -6.07
C PHE A 155 -13.52 -12.78 -6.30
N VAL A 156 -13.79 -12.22 -7.46
CA VAL A 156 -15.08 -11.57 -7.76
C VAL A 156 -15.69 -12.25 -8.99
N LYS A 157 -16.11 -13.47 -8.81
CA LYS A 157 -16.80 -14.20 -9.89
C LYS A 157 -18.31 -14.13 -9.72
#